data_21ee9aa89c29ceae1aa87858dd97741a
#
_entry.id   21ee9aa89c29ceae1aa87858dd97741a
#
_cell.length_a   1.000
_cell.length_b   1.000
_cell.length_c   1.000
_cell.angle_alpha   90.00
_cell.angle_beta   90.00
_cell.angle_gamma   90.00
#
_symmetry.space_group_name_H-M   'P 1'
#
loop_
_entity.id
_entity.type
_entity.pdbx_description
1 polymer ?
#
loop_
_entity_poly.entity_id
_entity_poly.type
_entity_poly.pdbx_seq_one_letter_code
_entity_poly.pdbx_strand_id
1 'polypeptide(L)'
;MSITRRNLIRSAAALGAAGSLGLCWQGAMAQSKRILKFNIVANTLGIHIPYMGALNEMLPNLAYNPPQIDRISRLETITQSILSGSAEVGTGDAISILRAVQAGADLKIIGNCFMNTSLVFVANAETIKTDRDLEKSNVTVAVNSIGDFTHVMLMRPLQKRGIDIKKVNVFSMGGSGTRLRALVAGKIDAVPIHFDQAQELVATGKFRILIEPWKEFDNFLGEVWIVSSAWLSKPENQRAGIDLLKAVILSFRKSNQDSQWFASAYRKYGTDASMQKAQDTKIEGIRITLAQTVKAWPADMRHRIEIYRELLPIYQEAGAISGNIDLDKVIDVTLVAQALKELDHT
;
A
#
# COMPACT_ATOMS: atom_id res chain seq x y z
N MET A 1 -75.24 2.55 7.94
CA MET A 1 -75.31 2.06 9.34
C MET A 1 -73.92 2.21 9.92
N SER A 2 -73.77 3.17 10.79
CA SER A 2 -72.58 3.56 11.50
C SER A 2 -72.43 2.67 12.74
N ILE A 3 -71.24 2.02 12.91
CA ILE A 3 -70.91 1.37 14.16
C ILE A 3 -69.64 2.07 14.73
N THR A 4 -69.96 2.75 15.85
CA THR A 4 -69.10 3.66 16.57
C THR A 4 -68.08 2.90 17.45
N ARG A 5 -66.85 3.42 17.49
CA ARG A 5 -65.68 3.01 18.25
C ARG A 5 -65.78 3.05 19.78
N ARG A 6 -66.85 2.60 20.43
CA ARG A 6 -67.05 2.89 21.87
C ARG A 6 -67.45 1.73 22.80
N ASN A 7 -67.34 0.45 22.38
CA ASN A 7 -67.70 -0.69 23.25
C ASN A 7 -66.70 -1.83 23.19
N LEU A 8 -65.46 -1.57 23.68
CA LEU A 8 -64.46 -2.63 23.90
C LEU A 8 -63.50 -2.27 25.07
N ILE A 9 -64.10 -1.73 26.16
CA ILE A 9 -63.41 -1.60 27.44
C ILE A 9 -64.42 -1.96 28.50
N ARG A 10 -64.50 -3.22 28.91
CA ARG A 10 -64.98 -3.76 30.18
C ARG A 10 -65.18 -5.27 30.05
N SER A 11 -64.20 -6.00 30.49
CA SER A 11 -64.31 -7.35 31.06
C SER A 11 -63.01 -8.08 30.92
N ALA A 12 -62.16 -8.06 31.91
CA ALA A 12 -61.42 -9.21 32.41
C ALA A 12 -60.42 -8.73 33.47
N ALA A 13 -60.93 -8.57 34.69
CA ALA A 13 -60.09 -8.70 35.87
C ALA A 13 -60.49 -10.01 36.49
N ALA A 14 -59.61 -10.96 36.55
CA ALA A 14 -59.43 -11.91 37.66
C ALA A 14 -58.61 -13.14 37.23
N LEU A 15 -57.64 -13.45 38.09
CA LEU A 15 -57.04 -14.76 38.40
C LEU A 15 -55.97 -15.34 37.48
N GLY A 16 -54.74 -15.44 38.08
CA GLY A 16 -53.82 -16.47 37.78
C GLY A 16 -52.35 -16.11 38.05
N ALA A 17 -51.94 -16.07 39.32
CA ALA A 17 -50.50 -16.12 39.66
C ALA A 17 -49.95 -17.52 39.33
N ALA A 18 -49.08 -17.64 38.38
CA ALA A 18 -48.19 -18.80 38.22
C ALA A 18 -47.04 -18.45 37.28
N GLY A 19 -45.81 -18.46 37.80
CA GLY A 19 -44.62 -18.83 37.06
C GLY A 19 -44.02 -17.79 36.11
N SER A 20 -43.34 -16.76 36.66
CA SER A 20 -42.36 -15.96 35.93
C SER A 20 -41.11 -16.81 35.60
N LEU A 21 -41.16 -17.58 34.53
CA LEU A 21 -39.93 -17.95 33.79
C LEU A 21 -39.76 -16.90 32.73
N GLY A 22 -39.04 -15.86 33.11
CA GLY A 22 -38.52 -14.87 32.20
C GLY A 22 -37.48 -15.51 31.28
N LEU A 23 -37.93 -16.03 30.15
CA LEU A 23 -37.09 -16.24 28.99
C LEU A 23 -36.62 -14.86 28.51
N CYS A 24 -35.49 -14.39 29.08
CA CYS A 24 -34.70 -13.36 28.47
C CYS A 24 -34.26 -13.92 27.09
N TRP A 25 -35.06 -13.69 26.08
CA TRP A 25 -34.56 -13.66 24.72
C TRP A 25 -33.62 -12.46 24.62
N GLN A 26 -32.40 -12.62 25.12
CA GLN A 26 -31.28 -11.90 24.60
C GLN A 26 -31.11 -12.40 23.15
N GLY A 27 -31.89 -11.83 22.25
CA GLY A 27 -31.58 -11.86 20.85
C GLY A 27 -30.17 -11.25 20.71
N ALA A 28 -29.16 -12.11 20.64
CA ALA A 28 -27.85 -11.68 20.16
C ALA A 28 -28.10 -11.08 18.77
N MET A 29 -28.32 -9.79 18.73
CA MET A 29 -28.23 -9.03 17.49
C MET A 29 -26.82 -9.35 17.01
N ALA A 30 -26.69 -10.20 16.02
CA ALA A 30 -25.42 -10.44 15.34
C ALA A 30 -24.99 -9.07 14.87
N GLN A 31 -24.06 -8.46 15.61
CA GLN A 31 -23.53 -7.16 15.30
C GLN A 31 -22.95 -7.28 13.89
N SER A 32 -23.55 -6.57 12.92
CA SER A 32 -23.11 -6.66 11.54
C SER A 32 -21.63 -6.32 11.52
N LYS A 33 -20.80 -7.26 11.04
CA LYS A 33 -19.36 -7.06 10.96
C LYS A 33 -19.07 -5.79 10.16
N ARG A 34 -18.12 -5.00 10.62
CA ARG A 34 -17.73 -3.74 9.97
C ARG A 34 -17.14 -4.01 8.58
N ILE A 35 -17.49 -3.18 7.62
CA ILE A 35 -16.86 -3.11 6.30
C ILE A 35 -15.93 -1.90 6.31
N LEU A 36 -14.66 -2.11 6.03
CA LEU A 36 -13.68 -1.03 5.85
C LEU A 36 -13.56 -0.67 4.37
N LYS A 37 -13.39 0.62 4.09
CA LYS A 37 -13.22 1.15 2.73
C LYS A 37 -11.78 1.51 2.48
N PHE A 38 -11.18 0.85 1.50
CA PHE A 38 -9.78 1.04 1.11
C PHE A 38 -9.66 1.63 -0.28
N ASN A 39 -8.79 2.61 -0.44
CA ASN A 39 -8.27 3.03 -1.73
C ASN A 39 -6.79 2.65 -1.84
N ILE A 40 -6.46 1.81 -2.80
CA ILE A 40 -5.11 1.27 -3.00
C ILE A 40 -4.64 1.50 -4.45
N VAL A 41 -3.35 1.30 -4.70
CA VAL A 41 -2.81 1.37 -6.06
C VAL A 41 -3.50 0.38 -7.00
N ALA A 42 -3.68 0.80 -8.27
CA ALA A 42 -4.43 0.03 -9.27
C ALA A 42 -3.78 -1.31 -9.61
N ASN A 43 -2.44 -1.34 -9.71
CA ASN A 43 -1.71 -2.55 -10.08
C ASN A 43 -1.31 -3.33 -8.84
N THR A 44 -1.68 -4.62 -8.82
CA THR A 44 -1.18 -5.57 -7.83
C THR A 44 -0.14 -6.46 -8.49
N LEU A 45 1.10 -6.34 -8.08
CA LEU A 45 2.24 -7.15 -8.51
C LEU A 45 2.83 -7.92 -7.32
N GLY A 46 3.88 -8.67 -7.50
CA GLY A 46 4.44 -9.57 -6.48
C GLY A 46 4.61 -8.92 -5.10
N ILE A 47 5.15 -7.69 -5.06
CA ILE A 47 5.37 -6.98 -3.78
C ILE A 47 4.08 -6.67 -3.02
N HIS A 48 2.95 -6.52 -3.73
CA HIS A 48 1.64 -6.17 -3.15
C HIS A 48 0.85 -7.39 -2.66
N ILE A 49 1.28 -8.61 -3.02
CA ILE A 49 0.53 -9.84 -2.69
C ILE A 49 0.28 -10.00 -1.18
N PRO A 50 1.25 -9.71 -0.28
CA PRO A 50 1.00 -9.86 1.15
C PRO A 50 -0.13 -8.95 1.64
N TYR A 51 -0.17 -7.68 1.25
CA TYR A 51 -1.26 -6.84 1.74
C TYR A 51 -2.61 -7.18 1.10
N MET A 52 -2.64 -7.69 -0.14
CA MET A 52 -3.88 -8.21 -0.71
C MET A 52 -4.40 -9.44 0.04
N GLY A 53 -3.50 -10.34 0.44
CA GLY A 53 -3.83 -11.45 1.33
C GLY A 53 -4.31 -10.97 2.71
N ALA A 54 -3.65 -9.95 3.26
CA ALA A 54 -4.07 -9.32 4.51
C ALA A 54 -5.51 -8.81 4.44
N LEU A 55 -5.84 -8.04 3.42
CA LEU A 55 -7.17 -7.44 3.25
C LEU A 55 -8.26 -8.47 2.98
N ASN A 56 -8.00 -9.47 2.13
CA ASN A 56 -9.03 -10.37 1.63
C ASN A 56 -9.15 -11.70 2.40
N GLU A 57 -8.13 -12.10 3.14
CA GLU A 57 -8.10 -13.39 3.83
C GLU A 57 -7.94 -13.24 5.35
N MET A 58 -7.01 -12.39 5.81
CA MET A 58 -6.69 -12.32 7.24
C MET A 58 -7.59 -11.36 8.00
N LEU A 59 -7.85 -10.16 7.45
CA LEU A 59 -8.72 -9.17 8.08
C LEU A 59 -10.16 -9.69 8.30
N PRO A 60 -10.80 -10.42 7.36
CA PRO A 60 -12.10 -11.03 7.59
C PRO A 60 -12.11 -12.03 8.76
N ASN A 61 -10.99 -12.70 9.05
CA ASN A 61 -10.87 -13.61 10.19
C ASN A 61 -10.83 -12.87 11.54
N LEU A 62 -10.58 -11.55 11.54
CA LEU A 62 -10.57 -10.69 12.72
C LEU A 62 -11.93 -10.00 12.96
N ALA A 63 -13.04 -10.64 12.56
CA ALA A 63 -14.41 -10.16 12.72
C ALA A 63 -14.81 -8.96 11.84
N TYR A 64 -14.21 -8.82 10.66
CA TYR A 64 -14.63 -7.88 9.62
C TYR A 64 -15.39 -8.60 8.51
N ASN A 65 -16.24 -7.86 7.80
CA ASN A 65 -16.73 -8.29 6.49
C ASN A 65 -15.64 -8.07 5.44
N PRO A 66 -15.71 -8.74 4.27
CA PRO A 66 -14.81 -8.44 3.16
C PRO A 66 -14.76 -6.93 2.90
N PRO A 67 -13.58 -6.32 2.79
CA PRO A 67 -13.45 -4.89 2.62
C PRO A 67 -13.93 -4.43 1.25
N GLN A 68 -14.40 -3.18 1.17
CA GLN A 68 -14.54 -2.50 -0.10
C GLN A 68 -13.18 -1.97 -0.52
N ILE A 69 -12.69 -2.38 -1.70
CA ILE A 69 -11.38 -1.99 -2.20
C ILE A 69 -11.54 -1.33 -3.57
N ASP A 70 -11.22 -0.04 -3.63
CA ASP A 70 -11.14 0.71 -4.88
C ASP A 70 -9.69 0.83 -5.34
N ARG A 71 -9.43 0.56 -6.62
CA ARG A 71 -8.11 0.56 -7.23
C ARG A 71 -7.88 1.85 -8.00
N ILE A 72 -6.90 2.63 -7.58
CA ILE A 72 -6.65 3.99 -8.05
C ILE A 72 -5.28 4.07 -8.72
N SER A 73 -5.23 4.64 -9.92
CA SER A 73 -3.98 4.72 -10.69
C SER A 73 -3.00 5.80 -10.22
N ARG A 74 -3.48 6.81 -9.49
CA ARG A 74 -2.67 7.94 -9.02
C ARG A 74 -2.71 8.03 -7.49
N LEU A 75 -1.54 8.03 -6.87
CA LEU A 75 -1.40 8.12 -5.40
C LEU A 75 -2.00 9.41 -4.83
N GLU A 76 -1.92 10.53 -5.55
CA GLU A 76 -2.52 11.78 -5.15
C GLU A 76 -4.05 11.68 -5.01
N THR A 77 -4.70 10.92 -5.90
CA THR A 77 -6.15 10.67 -5.83
C THR A 77 -6.52 9.83 -4.61
N ILE A 78 -5.69 8.86 -4.23
CA ILE A 78 -5.87 8.10 -2.97
C ILE A 78 -5.79 9.06 -1.78
N THR A 79 -4.77 9.93 -1.74
CA THR A 79 -4.59 10.93 -0.68
C THR A 79 -5.83 11.83 -0.56
N GLN A 80 -6.37 12.31 -1.67
CA GLN A 80 -7.59 13.13 -1.68
C GLN A 80 -8.82 12.37 -1.16
N SER A 81 -8.93 11.08 -1.46
CA SER A 81 -10.04 10.26 -0.97
C SER A 81 -10.03 10.07 0.55
N ILE A 82 -8.84 10.00 1.16
CA ILE A 82 -8.70 9.96 2.62
C ILE A 82 -9.08 11.30 3.25
N LEU A 83 -8.60 12.41 2.68
CA LEU A 83 -8.91 13.75 3.16
C LEU A 83 -10.40 14.10 3.06
N SER A 84 -11.08 13.63 2.01
CA SER A 84 -12.53 13.83 1.82
C SER A 84 -13.39 12.85 2.62
N GLY A 85 -12.79 11.79 3.22
CA GLY A 85 -13.52 10.73 3.91
C GLY A 85 -14.26 9.76 2.99
N SER A 86 -14.03 9.79 1.67
CA SER A 86 -14.62 8.82 0.74
C SER A 86 -14.00 7.42 0.87
N ALA A 87 -12.76 7.34 1.36
CA ALA A 87 -12.13 6.11 1.85
C ALA A 87 -11.65 6.31 3.30
N GLU A 88 -11.59 5.22 4.06
CA GLU A 88 -11.15 5.23 5.46
C GLU A 88 -9.64 5.05 5.58
N VAL A 89 -9.10 4.12 4.79
CA VAL A 89 -7.68 3.76 4.75
C VAL A 89 -7.21 3.77 3.30
N GLY A 90 -6.01 4.25 3.08
CA GLY A 90 -5.40 4.25 1.75
C GLY A 90 -3.96 3.82 1.78
N THR A 91 -3.41 3.57 0.59
CA THR A 91 -1.97 3.50 0.40
C THR A 91 -1.45 4.83 -0.13
N GLY A 92 -0.25 5.23 0.23
CA GLY A 92 0.34 6.49 -0.19
C GLY A 92 1.85 6.41 -0.35
N ASP A 93 2.40 7.30 -1.15
CA ASP A 93 3.83 7.53 -1.22
C ASP A 93 4.29 8.35 0.00
N ALA A 94 5.25 7.83 0.75
CA ALA A 94 5.72 8.45 1.99
C ALA A 94 6.15 9.91 1.80
N ILE A 95 6.87 10.24 0.71
CA ILE A 95 7.34 11.61 0.42
C ILE A 95 6.15 12.55 0.18
N SER A 96 5.21 12.11 -0.67
CA SER A 96 4.03 12.91 -1.00
C SER A 96 3.15 13.15 0.22
N ILE A 97 3.03 12.18 1.13
CA ILE A 97 2.30 12.34 2.39
C ILE A 97 3.00 13.33 3.32
N LEU A 98 4.32 13.20 3.50
CA LEU A 98 5.09 14.15 4.31
C LEU A 98 4.93 15.58 3.78
N ARG A 99 5.01 15.78 2.46
CA ARG A 99 4.76 17.07 1.81
C ARG A 99 3.34 17.59 2.02
N ALA A 100 2.34 16.72 1.88
CA ALA A 100 0.95 17.10 2.08
C ALA A 100 0.70 17.57 3.53
N VAL A 101 1.26 16.85 4.52
CA VAL A 101 1.15 17.26 5.94
C VAL A 101 1.91 18.56 6.20
N GLN A 102 3.08 18.76 5.59
CA GLN A 102 3.79 20.04 5.68
C GLN A 102 2.95 21.20 5.12
N ALA A 103 2.12 20.93 4.10
CA ALA A 103 1.15 21.89 3.55
C ALA A 103 -0.17 21.99 4.34
N GLY A 104 -0.28 21.32 5.50
CA GLY A 104 -1.44 21.39 6.40
C GLY A 104 -2.48 20.27 6.22
N ALA A 105 -2.19 19.22 5.45
CA ALA A 105 -3.11 18.11 5.30
C ALA A 105 -3.22 17.28 6.60
N ASP A 106 -4.44 16.86 6.95
CA ASP A 106 -4.75 16.03 8.11
C ASP A 106 -4.53 14.55 7.79
N LEU A 107 -3.28 14.09 7.79
CA LEU A 107 -2.90 12.72 7.48
C LEU A 107 -1.94 12.13 8.52
N LYS A 108 -2.07 10.82 8.71
CA LYS A 108 -1.16 9.98 9.50
C LYS A 108 -0.69 8.79 8.66
N ILE A 109 0.58 8.45 8.80
CA ILE A 109 1.16 7.19 8.34
C ILE A 109 1.12 6.21 9.52
N ILE A 110 0.42 5.10 9.36
CA ILE A 110 0.19 4.12 10.43
C ILE A 110 0.96 2.81 10.25
N GLY A 111 1.61 2.60 9.11
CA GLY A 111 2.37 1.38 8.83
C GLY A 111 2.96 1.36 7.43
N ASN A 112 3.84 0.41 7.18
CA ASN A 112 4.44 0.21 5.86
C ASN A 112 3.64 -0.83 5.05
N CYS A 113 3.35 -0.53 3.78
CA CYS A 113 2.82 -1.53 2.85
C CYS A 113 3.89 -2.56 2.47
N PHE A 114 5.15 -2.10 2.43
CA PHE A 114 6.38 -2.89 2.29
C PHE A 114 7.57 -2.00 2.66
N MET A 115 8.70 -2.62 3.09
CA MET A 115 9.85 -1.87 3.59
C MET A 115 10.70 -1.25 2.49
N ASN A 116 10.95 -1.97 1.42
CA ASN A 116 11.70 -1.54 0.25
C ASN A 116 10.86 -1.71 -1.01
N THR A 117 11.15 -0.93 -2.04
CA THR A 117 10.42 -1.03 -3.31
C THR A 117 10.94 -2.15 -4.20
N SER A 118 10.06 -2.81 -4.94
CA SER A 118 10.43 -3.72 -6.03
C SER A 118 10.58 -3.01 -7.38
N LEU A 119 10.40 -1.69 -7.44
CA LEU A 119 10.61 -0.94 -8.67
C LEU A 119 12.10 -0.92 -9.02
N VAL A 120 12.38 -1.17 -10.29
CA VAL A 120 13.70 -1.01 -10.90
C VAL A 120 13.59 -0.08 -12.07
N PHE A 121 14.61 0.72 -12.36
CA PHE A 121 14.64 1.49 -13.59
C PHE A 121 15.08 0.60 -14.74
N VAL A 122 14.21 0.46 -15.72
CA VAL A 122 14.45 -0.27 -16.96
C VAL A 122 14.59 0.72 -18.11
N ALA A 123 15.58 0.50 -18.95
CA ALA A 123 15.87 1.32 -20.11
C ALA A 123 15.92 0.50 -21.40
N ASN A 124 15.64 1.17 -22.51
CA ASN A 124 15.93 0.65 -23.83
C ASN A 124 17.45 0.53 -24.00
N ALA A 125 17.94 -0.69 -24.25
CA ALA A 125 19.36 -1.01 -24.35
C ALA A 125 20.03 -0.45 -25.62
N GLU A 126 19.26 -0.09 -26.64
CA GLU A 126 19.80 0.52 -27.87
C GLU A 126 20.07 2.01 -27.67
N THR A 127 19.20 2.74 -26.95
CA THR A 127 19.30 4.19 -26.75
C THR A 127 20.14 4.53 -25.53
N ILE A 128 20.10 3.72 -24.47
CA ILE A 128 20.77 3.96 -23.19
C ILE A 128 21.78 2.82 -22.91
N LYS A 129 23.03 3.03 -23.26
CA LYS A 129 24.14 2.09 -23.02
C LYS A 129 24.86 2.36 -21.71
N THR A 130 24.92 3.61 -21.30
CA THR A 130 25.53 4.10 -20.05
C THR A 130 24.60 5.07 -19.35
N ASP A 131 24.85 5.35 -18.07
CA ASP A 131 24.04 6.33 -17.31
C ASP A 131 24.16 7.75 -17.89
N ARG A 132 25.32 8.10 -18.52
CA ARG A 132 25.52 9.39 -19.19
C ARG A 132 24.62 9.60 -20.41
N ASP A 133 24.11 8.53 -21.01
CA ASP A 133 23.17 8.66 -22.13
C ASP A 133 21.85 9.31 -21.70
N LEU A 134 21.53 9.29 -20.41
CA LEU A 134 20.37 9.98 -19.85
C LEU A 134 20.46 11.52 -19.94
N GLU A 135 21.67 12.08 -20.10
CA GLU A 135 21.86 13.53 -20.27
C GLU A 135 21.60 14.01 -21.72
N LYS A 136 21.38 13.10 -22.67
CA LYS A 136 21.09 13.43 -24.06
C LYS A 136 19.68 14.05 -24.18
N SER A 137 19.56 15.14 -24.93
CA SER A 137 18.31 15.89 -25.09
C SER A 137 17.18 15.10 -25.76
N ASN A 138 17.52 14.07 -26.54
CA ASN A 138 16.55 13.18 -27.20
C ASN A 138 16.18 11.95 -26.37
N VAL A 139 16.76 11.76 -25.18
CA VAL A 139 16.43 10.67 -24.26
C VAL A 139 15.40 11.14 -23.26
N THR A 140 14.38 10.32 -23.05
CA THR A 140 13.25 10.63 -22.20
C THR A 140 13.08 9.58 -21.10
N VAL A 141 12.84 10.05 -19.87
CA VAL A 141 12.60 9.21 -18.70
C VAL A 141 11.23 9.55 -18.13
N ALA A 142 10.44 8.54 -17.80
CA ALA A 142 9.19 8.80 -17.09
C ALA A 142 9.26 8.27 -15.65
N VAL A 143 8.60 8.99 -14.73
CA VAL A 143 8.39 8.63 -13.34
C VAL A 143 6.89 8.63 -13.04
N ASN A 144 6.45 8.23 -11.84
CA ASN A 144 5.03 8.34 -11.50
C ASN A 144 4.62 9.81 -11.40
N SER A 145 5.31 10.59 -10.57
CA SER A 145 5.15 12.05 -10.46
C SER A 145 6.49 12.70 -10.14
N ILE A 146 6.74 13.91 -10.67
CA ILE A 146 7.94 14.67 -10.33
C ILE A 146 7.89 15.03 -8.83
N GLY A 147 8.98 14.73 -8.12
CA GLY A 147 9.11 14.94 -6.67
C GLY A 147 8.51 13.81 -5.81
N ASP A 148 7.99 12.74 -6.40
CA ASP A 148 7.60 11.55 -5.64
C ASP A 148 8.80 10.59 -5.41
N PHE A 149 8.53 9.45 -4.74
CA PHE A 149 9.57 8.48 -4.44
C PHE A 149 10.24 7.88 -5.71
N THR A 150 9.51 7.75 -6.83
CA THR A 150 10.09 7.24 -8.08
C THR A 150 11.05 8.25 -8.70
N HIS A 151 10.80 9.54 -8.53
CA HIS A 151 11.69 10.60 -8.96
C HIS A 151 12.97 10.63 -8.10
N VAL A 152 12.84 10.55 -6.77
CA VAL A 152 14.00 10.49 -5.86
C VAL A 152 14.83 9.23 -6.11
N MET A 153 14.17 8.08 -6.33
CA MET A 153 14.79 6.80 -6.67
C MET A 153 15.64 6.85 -7.95
N LEU A 154 15.27 7.69 -8.90
CA LEU A 154 16.08 7.97 -10.09
C LEU A 154 17.21 8.94 -9.79
N MET A 155 16.88 10.11 -9.26
CA MET A 155 17.80 11.24 -9.18
C MET A 155 18.96 10.99 -8.23
N ARG A 156 18.71 10.39 -7.07
CA ARG A 156 19.77 10.21 -6.06
C ARG A 156 20.90 9.28 -6.53
N PRO A 157 20.65 8.08 -7.11
CA PRO A 157 21.71 7.27 -7.68
C PRO A 157 22.46 7.96 -8.82
N LEU A 158 21.76 8.68 -9.71
CA LEU A 158 22.39 9.39 -10.81
C LEU A 158 23.32 10.49 -10.30
N GLN A 159 22.91 11.28 -9.30
CA GLN A 159 23.78 12.28 -8.65
C GLN A 159 25.04 11.64 -8.07
N LYS A 160 24.92 10.52 -7.32
CA LYS A 160 26.05 9.78 -6.78
C LYS A 160 27.01 9.28 -7.86
N ARG A 161 26.52 9.01 -9.06
CA ARG A 161 27.30 8.57 -10.22
C ARG A 161 27.84 9.73 -11.07
N GLY A 162 27.66 10.98 -10.63
CA GLY A 162 28.15 12.17 -11.28
C GLY A 162 27.41 12.58 -12.56
N ILE A 163 26.15 12.19 -12.68
CA ILE A 163 25.24 12.59 -13.75
C ILE A 163 24.62 13.94 -13.41
N ASP A 164 24.61 14.86 -14.36
CA ASP A 164 23.91 16.14 -14.23
C ASP A 164 22.40 15.95 -14.37
N ILE A 165 21.72 15.79 -13.23
CA ILE A 165 20.28 15.52 -13.19
C ILE A 165 19.43 16.64 -13.81
N LYS A 166 19.96 17.87 -13.96
CA LYS A 166 19.25 18.97 -14.63
C LYS A 166 19.16 18.77 -16.14
N LYS A 167 19.99 17.91 -16.69
CA LYS A 167 19.95 17.52 -18.10
C LYS A 167 19.07 16.32 -18.38
N VAL A 168 18.68 15.57 -17.34
CA VAL A 168 17.81 14.39 -17.49
C VAL A 168 16.38 14.85 -17.77
N ASN A 169 15.85 14.47 -18.92
CA ASN A 169 14.53 14.90 -19.37
C ASN A 169 13.45 13.96 -18.78
N VAL A 170 12.81 14.38 -17.68
CA VAL A 170 11.88 13.57 -16.88
C VAL A 170 10.46 14.02 -17.04
N PHE A 171 9.53 13.07 -17.21
CA PHE A 171 8.10 13.29 -17.34
C PHE A 171 7.30 12.53 -16.27
N SER A 172 6.18 13.11 -15.81
CA SER A 172 5.18 12.43 -14.99
C SER A 172 4.26 11.58 -15.87
N MET A 173 4.14 10.26 -15.58
CA MET A 173 3.34 9.35 -16.40
C MET A 173 2.42 8.42 -15.58
N GLY A 174 2.33 8.60 -14.27
CA GLY A 174 1.48 7.81 -13.39
C GLY A 174 1.93 6.36 -13.21
N GLY A 175 0.99 5.41 -13.14
CA GLY A 175 1.20 4.04 -12.71
C GLY A 175 2.17 3.22 -13.57
N SER A 176 2.79 2.18 -12.97
CA SER A 176 3.82 1.33 -13.60
C SER A 176 3.34 0.64 -14.89
N GLY A 177 2.08 0.23 -14.97
CA GLY A 177 1.52 -0.36 -16.19
C GLY A 177 1.46 0.60 -17.38
N THR A 178 1.19 1.89 -17.14
CA THR A 178 1.23 2.92 -18.20
C THR A 178 2.66 3.15 -18.66
N ARG A 179 3.60 3.27 -17.74
CA ARG A 179 5.03 3.44 -18.03
C ARG A 179 5.59 2.23 -18.80
N LEU A 180 5.25 1.01 -18.39
CA LEU A 180 5.63 -0.22 -19.10
C LEU A 180 5.18 -0.19 -20.57
N ARG A 181 3.91 0.12 -20.82
CA ARG A 181 3.40 0.20 -22.19
C ARG A 181 4.09 1.28 -23.03
N ALA A 182 4.41 2.42 -22.43
CA ALA A 182 5.11 3.50 -23.12
C ALA A 182 6.56 3.11 -23.49
N LEU A 183 7.27 2.43 -22.58
CA LEU A 183 8.62 1.91 -22.81
C LEU A 183 8.62 0.87 -23.95
N VAL A 184 7.72 -0.12 -23.91
CA VAL A 184 7.61 -1.17 -24.93
C VAL A 184 7.25 -0.58 -26.29
N ALA A 185 6.43 0.47 -26.32
CA ALA A 185 6.05 1.18 -27.54
C ALA A 185 7.16 2.14 -28.08
N GLY A 186 8.31 2.24 -27.39
CA GLY A 186 9.39 3.14 -27.77
C GLY A 186 9.06 4.63 -27.64
N LYS A 187 8.05 4.99 -26.83
CA LYS A 187 7.66 6.38 -26.59
C LYS A 187 8.45 7.06 -25.47
N ILE A 188 9.08 6.26 -24.63
CA ILE A 188 9.93 6.65 -23.49
C ILE A 188 11.12 5.69 -23.47
N ASP A 189 12.30 6.19 -23.10
CA ASP A 189 13.53 5.42 -23.14
C ASP A 189 13.87 4.72 -21.83
N ALA A 190 13.42 5.26 -20.68
CA ALA A 190 13.61 4.62 -19.38
C ALA A 190 12.46 4.91 -18.42
N VAL A 191 12.10 3.90 -17.61
CA VAL A 191 10.98 3.98 -16.64
C VAL A 191 11.23 3.10 -15.41
N PRO A 192 10.69 3.46 -14.24
CA PRO A 192 10.58 2.54 -13.11
C PRO A 192 9.35 1.62 -13.31
N ILE A 193 9.59 0.32 -13.31
CA ILE A 193 8.58 -0.74 -13.32
C ILE A 193 8.95 -1.79 -12.28
N HIS A 194 7.99 -2.61 -11.89
CA HIS A 194 8.26 -3.65 -10.90
C HIS A 194 9.16 -4.75 -11.45
N PHE A 195 9.96 -5.32 -10.57
CA PHE A 195 10.98 -6.32 -10.89
C PHE A 195 10.44 -7.53 -11.66
N ASP A 196 9.27 -8.03 -11.30
CA ASP A 196 8.59 -9.12 -12.00
C ASP A 196 8.26 -8.78 -13.46
N GLN A 197 7.85 -7.54 -13.74
CA GLN A 197 7.66 -7.03 -15.11
C GLN A 197 9.00 -6.80 -15.83
N ALA A 198 9.99 -6.28 -15.11
CA ALA A 198 11.31 -5.98 -15.66
C ALA A 198 12.03 -7.24 -16.16
N GLN A 199 11.92 -8.36 -15.43
CA GLN A 199 12.52 -9.63 -15.83
C GLN A 199 12.05 -10.10 -17.22
N GLU A 200 10.76 -9.95 -17.52
CA GLU A 200 10.22 -10.32 -18.84
C GLU A 200 10.79 -9.45 -19.97
N LEU A 201 10.92 -8.15 -19.72
CA LEU A 201 11.51 -7.24 -20.72
C LEU A 201 13.00 -7.49 -20.96
N VAL A 202 13.77 -7.65 -19.89
CA VAL A 202 15.22 -7.89 -19.99
C VAL A 202 15.52 -9.20 -20.69
N ALA A 203 14.71 -10.23 -20.51
CA ALA A 203 14.84 -11.51 -21.21
C ALA A 203 14.74 -11.37 -22.75
N THR A 204 14.13 -10.29 -23.25
CA THR A 204 14.10 -10.02 -24.71
C THR A 204 15.41 -9.51 -25.29
N GLY A 205 16.38 -9.13 -24.46
CA GLY A 205 17.64 -8.48 -24.86
C GLY A 205 17.50 -7.04 -25.34
N LYS A 206 16.28 -6.50 -25.47
CA LYS A 206 16.03 -5.11 -25.91
C LYS A 206 16.07 -4.10 -24.79
N PHE A 207 16.01 -4.56 -23.55
CA PHE A 207 15.94 -3.72 -22.34
C PHE A 207 16.99 -4.15 -21.32
N ARG A 208 17.37 -3.22 -20.46
CA ARG A 208 18.31 -3.45 -19.35
C ARG A 208 17.84 -2.76 -18.08
N ILE A 209 18.24 -3.29 -16.92
CA ILE A 209 18.06 -2.61 -15.64
C ILE A 209 19.22 -1.61 -15.48
N LEU A 210 18.88 -0.35 -15.19
CA LEU A 210 19.82 0.74 -14.88
C LEU A 210 20.05 0.89 -13.37
N ILE A 211 18.97 0.85 -12.60
CA ILE A 211 19.00 1.11 -11.16
C ILE A 211 18.17 0.03 -10.47
N GLU A 212 18.78 -0.58 -9.47
CA GLU A 212 18.13 -1.47 -8.49
C GLU A 212 18.20 -0.77 -7.12
N PRO A 213 17.11 -0.17 -6.63
CA PRO A 213 17.15 0.69 -5.46
C PRO A 213 17.70 0.01 -4.19
N TRP A 214 17.46 -1.28 -4.02
CA TRP A 214 17.99 -2.05 -2.88
C TRP A 214 19.53 -2.22 -2.89
N LYS A 215 20.20 -1.86 -3.99
CA LYS A 215 21.67 -1.76 -4.08
C LYS A 215 22.18 -0.34 -3.81
N GLU A 216 21.29 0.66 -3.84
CA GLU A 216 21.62 2.07 -3.71
C GLU A 216 21.23 2.65 -2.32
N PHE A 217 20.26 2.03 -1.67
CA PHE A 217 19.69 2.48 -0.39
C PHE A 217 19.53 1.29 0.56
N ASP A 218 19.90 1.48 1.83
CA ASP A 218 19.67 0.46 2.86
C ASP A 218 18.19 0.29 3.18
N ASN A 219 17.45 1.40 3.18
CA ASN A 219 16.00 1.44 3.31
C ASN A 219 15.44 2.44 2.29
N PHE A 220 14.37 2.09 1.62
CA PHE A 220 13.71 3.01 0.69
C PHE A 220 12.20 2.77 0.70
N LEU A 221 11.51 3.46 1.59
CA LEU A 221 10.06 3.38 1.71
C LEU A 221 9.39 3.89 0.43
N GLY A 222 8.66 2.99 -0.21
CA GLY A 222 7.84 3.34 -1.37
C GLY A 222 6.42 3.66 -0.94
N GLU A 223 5.73 2.71 -0.34
CA GLU A 223 4.31 2.79 -0.09
C GLU A 223 3.98 2.51 1.39
N VAL A 224 3.09 3.33 1.93
CA VAL A 224 2.70 3.33 3.34
C VAL A 224 1.18 3.32 3.48
N TRP A 225 0.68 2.79 4.61
CA TRP A 225 -0.72 2.88 5.00
C TRP A 225 -1.02 4.25 5.58
N ILE A 226 -2.06 4.91 5.06
CA ILE A 226 -2.47 6.26 5.46
C ILE A 226 -3.93 6.32 5.90
N VAL A 227 -4.18 7.17 6.89
CA VAL A 227 -5.50 7.54 7.39
C VAL A 227 -5.54 9.04 7.70
N SER A 228 -6.71 9.63 7.94
CA SER A 228 -6.77 10.97 8.53
C SER A 228 -6.64 10.91 10.06
N SER A 229 -6.11 11.97 10.69
CA SER A 229 -6.08 12.08 12.16
C SER A 229 -7.49 12.07 12.76
N ALA A 230 -8.45 12.68 12.05
CA ALA A 230 -9.86 12.68 12.45
C ALA A 230 -10.45 11.26 12.46
N TRP A 231 -10.08 10.42 11.48
CA TRP A 231 -10.47 9.00 11.51
C TRP A 231 -9.82 8.26 12.69
N LEU A 232 -8.52 8.45 12.88
CA LEU A 232 -7.74 7.78 13.91
C LEU A 232 -8.11 8.19 15.33
N SER A 233 -8.74 9.37 15.54
CA SER A 233 -9.17 9.84 16.87
C SER A 233 -10.27 8.99 17.51
N LYS A 234 -10.97 8.15 16.74
CA LYS A 234 -12.08 7.30 17.22
C LYS A 234 -11.54 5.95 17.68
N PRO A 235 -11.89 5.48 18.91
CA PRO A 235 -11.38 4.20 19.44
C PRO A 235 -11.66 2.99 18.56
N GLU A 236 -12.84 2.93 17.93
CA GLU A 236 -13.20 1.86 17.00
C GLU A 236 -12.36 1.86 15.73
N ASN A 237 -11.84 3.03 15.31
CA ASN A 237 -10.96 3.17 14.16
C ASN A 237 -9.51 2.84 14.53
N GLN A 238 -9.06 3.19 15.74
CA GLN A 238 -7.77 2.72 16.26
C GLN A 238 -7.73 1.20 16.31
N ARG A 239 -8.81 0.56 16.80
CA ARG A 239 -8.93 -0.90 16.79
C ARG A 239 -8.86 -1.46 15.38
N ALA A 240 -9.58 -0.87 14.42
CA ALA A 240 -9.53 -1.28 13.01
C ALA A 240 -8.13 -1.10 12.39
N GLY A 241 -7.41 -0.03 12.74
CA GLY A 241 -6.02 0.17 12.36
C GLY A 241 -5.09 -0.90 12.90
N ILE A 242 -5.21 -1.24 14.20
CA ILE A 242 -4.44 -2.33 14.82
C ILE A 242 -4.72 -3.67 14.13
N ASP A 243 -6.00 -4.00 13.87
CA ASP A 243 -6.39 -5.25 13.23
C ASP A 243 -5.90 -5.35 11.78
N LEU A 244 -5.94 -4.24 11.03
CA LEU A 244 -5.32 -4.15 9.71
C LEU A 244 -3.83 -4.47 9.78
N LEU A 245 -3.10 -3.84 10.71
CA LEU A 245 -1.66 -4.03 10.82
C LEU A 245 -1.29 -5.43 11.29
N LYS A 246 -2.09 -6.05 12.18
CA LYS A 246 -1.97 -7.47 12.50
C LYS A 246 -2.12 -8.36 11.26
N ALA A 247 -3.16 -8.10 10.47
CA ALA A 247 -3.39 -8.85 9.23
C ALA A 247 -2.22 -8.71 8.25
N VAL A 248 -1.66 -7.49 8.10
CA VAL A 248 -0.50 -7.25 7.23
C VAL A 248 0.75 -7.95 7.75
N ILE A 249 1.06 -7.87 9.05
CA ILE A 249 2.20 -8.55 9.67
C ILE A 249 2.11 -10.06 9.49
N LEU A 250 0.94 -10.65 9.76
CA LEU A 250 0.70 -12.08 9.55
C LEU A 250 0.90 -12.48 8.08
N SER A 251 0.45 -11.64 7.16
CA SER A 251 0.61 -11.89 5.74
C SER A 251 2.07 -11.75 5.28
N PHE A 252 2.85 -10.85 5.86
CA PHE A 252 4.30 -10.76 5.64
C PHE A 252 5.00 -12.03 6.11
N ARG A 253 4.71 -12.48 7.34
CA ARG A 253 5.25 -13.72 7.89
C ARG A 253 4.92 -14.92 6.99
N LYS A 254 3.64 -15.00 6.57
CA LYS A 254 3.18 -16.08 5.67
C LYS A 254 3.86 -16.02 4.30
N SER A 255 4.02 -14.85 3.70
CA SER A 255 4.70 -14.69 2.40
C SER A 255 6.16 -15.13 2.44
N ASN A 256 6.82 -14.92 3.58
CA ASN A 256 8.20 -15.37 3.77
C ASN A 256 8.34 -16.88 3.94
N GLN A 257 7.32 -17.57 4.48
CA GLN A 257 7.39 -18.96 4.90
C GLN A 257 6.65 -19.95 4.00
N ASP A 258 5.56 -19.51 3.35
CA ASP A 258 4.62 -20.37 2.62
C ASP A 258 4.62 -20.02 1.12
N SER A 259 5.46 -20.72 0.36
CA SER A 259 5.59 -20.55 -1.08
C SER A 259 4.31 -20.94 -1.85
N GLN A 260 3.58 -21.95 -1.36
CA GLN A 260 2.35 -22.40 -2.01
C GLN A 260 1.23 -21.37 -1.85
N TRP A 261 1.08 -20.83 -0.64
CA TRP A 261 0.15 -19.75 -0.40
C TRP A 261 0.49 -18.52 -1.25
N PHE A 262 1.78 -18.13 -1.27
CA PHE A 262 2.21 -16.98 -2.07
C PHE A 262 1.91 -17.18 -3.56
N ALA A 263 2.19 -18.37 -4.11
CA ALA A 263 1.90 -18.68 -5.52
C ALA A 263 0.40 -18.63 -5.83
N SER A 264 -0.43 -19.17 -4.94
CA SER A 264 -1.89 -19.10 -5.06
C SER A 264 -2.39 -17.65 -5.03
N ALA A 265 -1.93 -16.86 -4.04
CA ALA A 265 -2.28 -15.46 -3.87
C ALA A 265 -1.78 -14.59 -5.04
N TYR A 266 -0.58 -14.87 -5.56
CA TYR A 266 0.01 -14.19 -6.72
C TYR A 266 -0.89 -14.32 -7.95
N ARG A 267 -1.41 -15.52 -8.24
CA ARG A 267 -2.34 -15.75 -9.34
C ARG A 267 -3.72 -15.15 -9.09
N LYS A 268 -4.20 -15.25 -7.85
CA LYS A 268 -5.55 -14.79 -7.46
C LYS A 268 -5.68 -13.28 -7.45
N TYR A 269 -4.69 -12.56 -6.92
CA TYR A 269 -4.77 -11.12 -6.67
C TYR A 269 -3.99 -10.29 -7.68
N GLY A 270 -3.07 -10.90 -8.42
CA GLY A 270 -2.29 -10.21 -9.44
C GLY A 270 -3.14 -9.62 -10.54
N THR A 271 -2.81 -8.39 -10.96
CA THR A 271 -3.55 -7.66 -12.01
C THR A 271 -2.96 -7.82 -13.40
N ASP A 272 -1.77 -8.39 -13.51
CA ASP A 272 -1.13 -8.68 -14.78
C ASP A 272 -1.54 -10.08 -15.28
N ALA A 273 -1.96 -10.21 -16.53
CA ALA A 273 -2.38 -11.49 -17.10
C ALA A 273 -1.25 -12.54 -17.11
N SER A 274 0.01 -12.11 -17.17
CA SER A 274 1.17 -12.99 -17.07
C SER A 274 1.29 -13.64 -15.70
N MET A 275 0.86 -12.94 -14.63
CA MET A 275 0.87 -13.45 -13.25
C MET A 275 -0.06 -14.65 -13.08
N GLN A 276 -1.23 -14.62 -13.68
CA GLN A 276 -2.22 -15.71 -13.58
C GLN A 276 -1.74 -17.01 -14.23
N LYS A 277 -0.89 -16.90 -15.24
CA LYS A 277 -0.34 -18.02 -16.04
C LYS A 277 1.08 -18.41 -15.64
N ALA A 278 1.70 -17.70 -14.69
CA ALA A 278 3.08 -17.92 -14.31
C ALA A 278 3.29 -19.31 -13.68
N GLN A 279 4.41 -19.94 -14.01
CA GLN A 279 4.82 -21.22 -13.42
C GLN A 279 5.27 -21.03 -11.97
N ASP A 280 5.13 -22.06 -11.14
CA ASP A 280 5.50 -22.01 -9.72
C ASP A 280 6.97 -21.66 -9.50
N THR A 281 7.86 -22.17 -10.33
CA THR A 281 9.31 -21.86 -10.26
C THR A 281 9.59 -20.37 -10.48
N LYS A 282 8.87 -19.72 -11.41
CA LYS A 282 8.99 -18.28 -11.66
C LYS A 282 8.45 -17.48 -10.47
N ILE A 283 7.27 -17.86 -9.96
CA ILE A 283 6.66 -17.19 -8.80
C ILE A 283 7.55 -17.32 -7.57
N GLU A 284 8.12 -18.50 -7.33
CA GLU A 284 9.04 -18.73 -6.22
C GLU A 284 10.31 -17.90 -6.36
N GLY A 285 10.89 -17.77 -7.56
CA GLY A 285 12.02 -16.87 -7.82
C GLY A 285 11.70 -15.42 -7.49
N ILE A 286 10.50 -14.93 -7.85
CA ILE A 286 10.02 -13.59 -7.51
C ILE A 286 9.87 -13.46 -5.99
N ARG A 287 9.23 -14.42 -5.32
CA ARG A 287 9.05 -14.42 -3.86
C ARG A 287 10.39 -14.34 -3.13
N ILE A 288 11.34 -15.20 -3.48
CA ILE A 288 12.69 -15.23 -2.89
C ILE A 288 13.39 -13.88 -3.09
N THR A 289 13.34 -13.31 -4.29
CA THR A 289 13.95 -12.00 -4.57
C THR A 289 13.32 -10.92 -3.68
N LEU A 290 12.00 -10.86 -3.60
CA LEU A 290 11.29 -9.85 -2.80
C LEU A 290 11.54 -10.04 -1.28
N ALA A 291 11.55 -11.28 -0.80
CA ALA A 291 11.74 -11.59 0.61
C ALA A 291 13.20 -11.40 1.07
N GLN A 292 14.18 -11.89 0.29
CA GLN A 292 15.56 -12.01 0.73
C GLN A 292 16.48 -10.91 0.18
N THR A 293 16.30 -10.50 -1.06
CA THR A 293 17.14 -9.48 -1.71
C THR A 293 16.58 -8.08 -1.46
N VAL A 294 15.32 -7.86 -1.81
CA VAL A 294 14.62 -6.59 -1.59
C VAL A 294 14.30 -6.37 -0.11
N LYS A 295 14.11 -7.46 0.66
CA LYS A 295 13.66 -7.44 2.07
C LYS A 295 12.38 -6.63 2.24
N ALA A 296 11.43 -6.87 1.33
CA ALA A 296 10.21 -6.09 1.24
C ALA A 296 9.26 -6.30 2.44
N TRP A 297 9.27 -7.50 3.05
CA TRP A 297 8.28 -7.92 4.04
C TRP A 297 8.91 -8.34 5.37
N PRO A 298 9.44 -7.40 6.16
CA PRO A 298 9.98 -7.73 7.48
C PRO A 298 8.86 -8.24 8.42
N ALA A 299 9.17 -9.29 9.19
CA ALA A 299 8.21 -9.99 10.05
C ALA A 299 7.61 -9.11 11.18
N ASP A 300 8.22 -7.97 11.47
CA ASP A 300 7.80 -6.94 12.44
C ASP A 300 7.34 -5.64 11.76
N MET A 301 7.14 -5.65 10.43
CA MET A 301 6.81 -4.49 9.58
C MET A 301 7.88 -3.37 9.60
N ARG A 302 8.78 -3.32 10.56
CA ARG A 302 9.83 -2.29 10.75
C ARG A 302 9.33 -0.85 10.61
N HIS A 303 8.10 -0.58 11.08
CA HIS A 303 7.54 0.77 11.07
C HIS A 303 8.07 1.54 12.28
N ARG A 304 9.15 2.29 12.08
CA ARG A 304 9.89 3.03 13.11
C ARG A 304 10.19 4.43 12.60
N ILE A 305 10.08 5.42 13.49
CA ILE A 305 10.28 6.82 13.12
C ILE A 305 11.73 7.11 12.67
N GLU A 306 12.70 6.34 13.18
CA GLU A 306 14.12 6.45 12.81
C GLU A 306 14.33 6.26 11.32
N ILE A 307 13.61 5.35 10.68
CA ILE A 307 13.69 5.11 9.23
C ILE A 307 13.30 6.37 8.44
N TYR A 308 12.26 7.08 8.90
CA TYR A 308 11.85 8.34 8.27
C TYR A 308 12.87 9.45 8.52
N ARG A 309 13.50 9.47 9.70
CA ARG A 309 14.59 10.42 10.02
C ARG A 309 15.83 10.19 9.14
N GLU A 310 16.15 8.92 8.83
CA GLU A 310 17.25 8.57 7.92
C GLU A 310 16.94 8.94 6.46
N LEU A 311 15.69 8.81 6.03
CA LEU A 311 15.26 9.10 4.66
C LEU A 311 15.02 10.60 4.42
N LEU A 312 14.65 11.38 5.42
CA LEU A 312 14.32 12.79 5.27
C LEU A 312 15.43 13.63 4.62
N PRO A 313 16.72 13.50 5.00
CA PRO A 313 17.81 14.21 4.31
C PRO A 313 17.90 13.83 2.83
N ILE A 314 17.69 12.56 2.47
CA ILE A 314 17.70 12.09 1.08
C ILE A 314 16.61 12.79 0.27
N TYR A 315 15.42 12.94 0.84
CA TYR A 315 14.29 13.61 0.23
C TYR A 315 14.52 15.12 0.09
N GLN A 316 15.18 15.73 1.07
CA GLN A 316 15.54 17.15 1.05
C GLN A 316 16.63 17.44 0.00
N GLU A 317 17.67 16.63 -0.06
CA GLU A 317 18.75 16.77 -1.05
C GLU A 317 18.24 16.55 -2.49
N ALA A 318 17.24 15.70 -2.68
CA ALA A 318 16.57 15.52 -3.96
C ALA A 318 15.56 16.65 -4.29
N GLY A 319 15.39 17.63 -3.40
CA GLY A 319 14.42 18.72 -3.58
C GLY A 319 12.95 18.29 -3.48
N ALA A 320 12.70 17.07 -2.98
CA ALA A 320 11.36 16.53 -2.85
C ALA A 320 10.61 17.08 -1.62
N ILE A 321 11.34 17.42 -0.57
CA ILE A 321 10.84 18.02 0.68
C ILE A 321 11.67 19.25 1.01
N SER A 322 11.05 20.32 1.49
CA SER A 322 11.73 21.55 1.92
C SER A 322 11.48 21.81 3.40
N GLY A 323 12.50 22.32 4.09
CA GLY A 323 12.41 22.70 5.52
C GLY A 323 12.22 21.50 6.46
N ASN A 324 11.80 21.80 7.69
CA ASN A 324 11.63 20.80 8.73
C ASN A 324 10.21 20.23 8.76
N ILE A 325 10.10 18.93 8.99
CA ILE A 325 8.85 18.23 9.21
C ILE A 325 8.89 17.63 10.61
N ASP A 326 7.84 17.87 11.40
CA ASP A 326 7.62 17.20 12.67
C ASP A 326 7.10 15.78 12.40
N LEU A 327 8.03 14.83 12.32
CA LEU A 327 7.72 13.44 12.01
C LEU A 327 6.80 12.79 13.06
N ASP A 328 6.90 13.19 14.33
CA ASP A 328 6.07 12.66 15.42
C ASP A 328 4.58 13.04 15.22
N LYS A 329 4.31 14.13 14.50
CA LYS A 329 2.94 14.49 14.11
C LYS A 329 2.41 13.71 12.94
N VAL A 330 3.26 13.11 12.11
CA VAL A 330 2.86 12.42 10.87
C VAL A 330 2.87 10.92 11.05
N ILE A 331 3.88 10.38 11.74
CA ILE A 331 4.13 8.95 11.86
C ILE A 331 3.53 8.42 13.15
N ASP A 332 2.57 7.52 13.07
CA ASP A 332 2.03 6.81 14.22
C ASP A 332 2.65 5.42 14.30
N VAL A 333 3.55 5.22 15.25
CA VAL A 333 4.18 3.92 15.50
C VAL A 333 3.44 3.07 16.55
N THR A 334 2.45 3.66 17.24
CA THR A 334 1.78 3.03 18.38
C THR A 334 0.88 1.87 17.97
N LEU A 335 0.21 2.00 16.82
CA LEU A 335 -0.68 0.96 16.30
C LEU A 335 0.09 -0.31 15.93
N VAL A 336 1.26 -0.17 15.28
CA VAL A 336 2.12 -1.32 14.94
C VAL A 336 2.67 -1.95 16.20
N ALA A 337 3.12 -1.17 17.18
CA ALA A 337 3.59 -1.68 18.46
C ALA A 337 2.50 -2.50 19.18
N GLN A 338 1.27 -2.01 19.20
CA GLN A 338 0.14 -2.73 19.79
C GLN A 338 -0.20 -3.99 19.00
N ALA A 339 -0.18 -3.94 17.66
CA ALA A 339 -0.42 -5.09 16.79
C ALA A 339 0.61 -6.22 17.04
N LEU A 340 1.89 -5.87 17.15
CA LEU A 340 2.95 -6.83 17.47
C LEU A 340 2.77 -7.44 18.85
N LYS A 341 2.51 -6.62 19.87
CA LYS A 341 2.24 -7.08 21.24
C LYS A 341 1.11 -8.11 21.29
N GLU A 342 0.01 -7.86 20.57
CA GLU A 342 -1.12 -8.79 20.53
C GLU A 342 -0.79 -10.08 19.77
N LEU A 343 0.07 -10.03 18.73
CA LEU A 343 0.49 -11.21 17.99
C LEU A 343 1.48 -12.08 18.75
N ASP A 344 2.30 -11.49 19.62
CA ASP A 344 3.29 -12.23 20.42
C ASP A 344 2.67 -12.91 21.65
N HIS A 345 1.43 -12.56 21.99
CA HIS A 345 0.65 -13.16 23.08
C HIS A 345 -0.38 -14.22 22.60
N THR A 346 -0.47 -14.47 21.29
CA THR A 346 -1.33 -15.50 20.67
C THR A 346 -0.53 -16.69 20.19
#